data_79fd8364bac4276030a16e26956589a7
#
_entry.id   79fd8364bac4276030a16e26956589a7
#
_cell.length_a   1.000
_cell.length_b   1.000
_cell.length_c   1.000
_cell.angle_alpha   90.00
_cell.angle_beta   90.00
_cell.angle_gamma   90.00
#
_symmetry.space_group_name_H-M   'P 1'
#
loop_
_entity.id
_entity.type
_entity.pdbx_description
1 polymer ?
#
loop_
_entity_poly.entity_id
_entity_poly.type
_entity_poly.pdbx_seq_one_letter_code
_entity_poly.pdbx_strand_id
1 'polypeptide(L)'
;MKRLLLLAFALHLFIYTLSAQSPCDTLRLSLSDALCMAKQNNRAIGVAEQGVAMARQDMHLLGSAWWPTITLTGEALHTTTPIGLNRSIGELSDGLMGEFEQLIEGNPMLEEIITSVANATVGIEFAPRNTASVGAEIMWPLFSGGKRIVASRVGKLGVELATTAQEGVQNKVLCATTEAYLAVEVAQMGVEVCRKALNSSLEVVREAQCLEREGIINKAERLSAEVGAATMASELAGAQSRLAVARASLGALLGVDTLYIVPTTPLGNIESLPSKEFFLFSLDNNTSIRSTQVEAQLAREQLHINQSRYLPDVAIIGSHRLWSSGIDAGLVPRTFVGVGATWTLFDGTAREQSIAKSRTLVRTAQLAEEQLRQQLTVEIEALYGQLAQAHLQLTAIDTTIALAEELVKTRRRAFVEGMATSSEVMRSLVELAEARLGRIAVLYEWNIARAELFTLCGIDIEQQTKQYGN
;
A
#
# COMPACT_ATOMS: atom_id res chain seq x y z
N MET A 1 10.57 -55.44 -12.50
CA MET A 1 10.55 -53.95 -12.47
C MET A 1 9.25 -53.32 -12.98
N LYS A 2 8.68 -53.71 -14.13
CA LYS A 2 7.41 -53.10 -14.65
C LYS A 2 6.18 -53.26 -13.74
N ARG A 3 6.04 -54.36 -12.99
CA ARG A 3 4.90 -54.56 -12.06
C ARG A 3 5.01 -53.74 -10.75
N LEU A 4 6.22 -53.41 -10.29
CA LEU A 4 6.43 -52.54 -9.12
C LEU A 4 6.15 -51.06 -9.46
N LEU A 5 6.45 -50.61 -10.68
CA LEU A 5 6.14 -49.25 -11.17
C LEU A 5 4.63 -49.00 -11.34
N LEU A 6 3.89 -50.04 -11.78
CA LEU A 6 2.42 -49.97 -11.90
C LEU A 6 1.72 -49.91 -10.52
N LEU A 7 2.25 -50.63 -9.53
CA LEU A 7 1.74 -50.59 -8.15
C LEU A 7 2.05 -49.23 -7.47
N ALA A 8 3.23 -48.65 -7.70
CA ALA A 8 3.58 -47.34 -7.20
C ALA A 8 2.73 -46.21 -7.84
N PHE A 9 2.44 -46.34 -9.15
CA PHE A 9 1.56 -45.39 -9.85
C PHE A 9 0.10 -45.50 -9.41
N ALA A 10 -0.41 -46.73 -9.18
CA ALA A 10 -1.74 -46.98 -8.63
C ALA A 10 -1.87 -46.48 -7.18
N LEU A 11 -0.83 -46.62 -6.35
CA LEU A 11 -0.80 -46.11 -4.98
C LEU A 11 -0.74 -44.56 -4.96
N HIS A 12 -0.01 -43.93 -5.89
CA HIS A 12 0.00 -42.46 -6.05
C HIS A 12 -1.36 -41.94 -6.52
N LEU A 13 -2.03 -42.59 -7.45
CA LEU A 13 -3.37 -42.23 -7.89
C LEU A 13 -4.42 -42.37 -6.78
N PHE A 14 -4.27 -43.35 -5.89
CA PHE A 14 -5.17 -43.57 -4.76
C PHE A 14 -5.01 -42.53 -3.65
N ILE A 15 -3.81 -41.99 -3.48
CA ILE A 15 -3.55 -40.89 -2.52
C ILE A 15 -4.18 -39.58 -3.01
N TYR A 16 -4.23 -39.33 -4.33
CA TYR A 16 -4.86 -38.12 -4.88
C TYR A 16 -6.40 -38.18 -4.87
N THR A 17 -7.01 -39.37 -4.82
CA THR A 17 -8.47 -39.50 -4.76
C THR A 17 -9.05 -39.45 -3.34
N LEU A 18 -8.21 -39.52 -2.28
CA LEU A 18 -8.67 -39.39 -0.88
C LEU A 18 -8.72 -37.94 -0.36
N SER A 19 -8.27 -36.96 -1.15
CA SER A 19 -8.30 -35.54 -0.74
C SER A 19 -9.50 -34.74 -1.23
N ALA A 20 -10.53 -35.38 -1.80
CA ALA A 20 -11.68 -34.72 -2.40
C ALA A 20 -13.00 -35.16 -1.76
N GLN A 21 -13.16 -35.02 -0.46
CA GLN A 21 -14.46 -34.87 0.21
C GLN A 21 -14.21 -34.40 1.65
N SER A 22 -13.89 -33.10 1.80
CA SER A 22 -14.16 -32.45 3.06
C SER A 22 -15.68 -32.27 3.16
N PRO A 23 -16.35 -32.74 4.22
CA PRO A 23 -17.71 -32.31 4.48
C PRO A 23 -17.70 -30.79 4.51
N CYS A 24 -18.79 -30.14 4.06
CA CYS A 24 -18.99 -28.71 4.19
C CYS A 24 -18.87 -28.31 5.65
N ASP A 25 -17.63 -28.10 6.12
CA ASP A 25 -17.40 -27.59 7.46
C ASP A 25 -17.96 -26.17 7.53
N THR A 26 -19.08 -26.05 8.23
CA THR A 26 -19.64 -24.76 8.60
C THR A 26 -18.67 -24.11 9.56
N LEU A 27 -17.94 -23.11 9.08
CA LEU A 27 -17.01 -22.33 9.87
C LEU A 27 -17.82 -21.34 10.73
N ARG A 28 -17.97 -21.64 12.02
CA ARG A 28 -18.59 -20.74 12.98
C ARG A 28 -17.50 -19.83 13.55
N LEU A 29 -17.64 -18.53 13.36
CA LEU A 29 -16.63 -17.55 13.78
C LEU A 29 -17.28 -16.44 14.61
N SER A 30 -16.61 -16.07 15.69
CA SER A 30 -16.86 -14.79 16.35
C SER A 30 -16.22 -13.65 15.54
N LEU A 31 -16.61 -12.40 15.80
CA LEU A 31 -15.98 -11.25 15.17
C LEU A 31 -14.47 -11.20 15.50
N SER A 32 -14.09 -11.49 16.75
CA SER A 32 -12.68 -11.51 17.15
C SER A 32 -11.87 -12.58 16.42
N ASP A 33 -12.43 -13.77 16.19
CA ASP A 33 -11.77 -14.84 15.44
C ASP A 33 -11.60 -14.43 13.96
N ALA A 34 -12.64 -13.82 13.38
CA ALA A 34 -12.59 -13.31 12.00
C ALA A 34 -11.51 -12.24 11.83
N LEU A 35 -11.38 -11.29 12.76
CA LEU A 35 -10.35 -10.27 12.75
C LEU A 35 -8.94 -10.89 12.88
N CYS A 36 -8.77 -11.86 13.77
CA CYS A 36 -7.51 -12.57 13.94
C CYS A 36 -7.11 -13.33 12.67
N MET A 37 -8.05 -14.04 12.04
CA MET A 37 -7.82 -14.74 10.77
C MET A 37 -7.48 -13.78 9.63
N ALA A 38 -8.20 -12.66 9.50
CA ALA A 38 -7.90 -11.65 8.50
C ALA A 38 -6.49 -11.08 8.68
N LYS A 39 -6.08 -10.79 9.91
CA LYS A 39 -4.74 -10.30 10.24
C LYS A 39 -3.64 -11.27 9.84
N GLN A 40 -3.87 -12.58 9.96
CA GLN A 40 -2.89 -13.62 9.64
C GLN A 40 -2.85 -13.97 8.15
N ASN A 41 -3.99 -14.00 7.47
CA ASN A 41 -4.12 -14.60 6.16
C ASN A 41 -4.35 -13.59 5.03
N ASN A 42 -4.68 -12.32 5.34
CA ASN A 42 -5.02 -11.36 4.32
C ASN A 42 -3.80 -10.95 3.50
N ARG A 43 -3.90 -11.11 2.18
CA ARG A 43 -2.80 -10.85 1.24
C ARG A 43 -2.38 -9.39 1.20
N ALA A 44 -3.28 -8.43 1.44
CA ALA A 44 -2.95 -7.02 1.46
C ALA A 44 -2.00 -6.67 2.62
N ILE A 45 -2.19 -7.30 3.79
CA ILE A 45 -1.28 -7.17 4.92
C ILE A 45 0.09 -7.77 4.57
N GLY A 46 0.11 -8.97 3.97
CA GLY A 46 1.36 -9.58 3.50
C GLY A 46 2.12 -8.72 2.48
N VAL A 47 1.43 -8.05 1.56
CA VAL A 47 2.05 -7.09 0.63
C VAL A 47 2.63 -5.89 1.38
N ALA A 48 1.92 -5.35 2.38
CA ALA A 48 2.41 -4.23 3.18
C ALA A 48 3.64 -4.62 4.03
N GLU A 49 3.70 -5.85 4.54
CA GLU A 49 4.88 -6.40 5.23
C GLU A 49 6.11 -6.45 4.32
N GLN A 50 5.94 -6.86 3.05
CA GLN A 50 7.01 -6.82 2.07
C GLN A 50 7.45 -5.38 1.78
N GLY A 51 6.54 -4.41 1.83
CA GLY A 51 6.86 -2.98 1.74
C GLY A 51 7.81 -2.53 2.85
N VAL A 52 7.59 -2.95 4.10
CA VAL A 52 8.49 -2.67 5.23
C VAL A 52 9.84 -3.38 5.03
N ALA A 53 9.83 -4.62 4.54
CA ALA A 53 11.07 -5.35 4.24
C ALA A 53 11.89 -4.63 3.17
N MET A 54 11.27 -4.13 2.10
CA MET A 54 11.92 -3.30 1.08
C MET A 54 12.51 -2.02 1.68
N ALA A 55 11.75 -1.28 2.48
CA ALA A 55 12.25 -0.05 3.11
C ALA A 55 13.46 -0.31 4.03
N ARG A 56 13.52 -1.48 4.71
CA ARG A 56 14.71 -1.89 5.46
C ARG A 56 15.90 -2.17 4.57
N GLN A 57 15.71 -2.80 3.40
CA GLN A 57 16.78 -3.00 2.42
C GLN A 57 17.27 -1.66 1.84
N ASP A 58 16.37 -0.72 1.56
CA ASP A 58 16.71 0.62 1.12
C ASP A 58 17.54 1.36 2.18
N MET A 59 17.18 1.23 3.46
CA MET A 59 17.98 1.78 4.55
C MET A 59 19.39 1.18 4.58
N HIS A 60 19.54 -0.14 4.40
CA HIS A 60 20.85 -0.79 4.29
C HIS A 60 21.62 -0.33 3.05
N LEU A 61 20.93 -0.16 1.91
CA LEU A 61 21.51 0.35 0.68
C LEU A 61 22.06 1.77 0.87
N LEU A 62 21.32 2.66 1.55
CA LEU A 62 21.81 3.99 1.91
C LEU A 62 23.01 3.92 2.88
N GLY A 63 23.07 2.90 3.73
CA GLY A 63 24.20 2.59 4.59
C GLY A 63 25.47 2.18 3.83
N SER A 64 25.36 1.66 2.61
CA SER A 64 26.50 1.27 1.79
C SER A 64 27.40 2.45 1.43
N ALA A 65 26.89 3.69 1.43
CA ALA A 65 27.65 4.91 1.22
C ALA A 65 28.78 5.15 2.25
N TRP A 66 28.83 4.39 3.34
CA TRP A 66 29.93 4.44 4.33
C TRP A 66 31.12 3.55 3.95
N TRP A 67 30.93 2.63 3.01
CA TRP A 67 31.94 1.66 2.59
C TRP A 67 32.64 2.08 1.33
N PRO A 68 33.88 1.66 1.10
CA PRO A 68 34.58 1.89 -0.17
C PRO A 68 33.93 1.08 -1.29
N THR A 69 33.90 1.67 -2.48
CA THR A 69 33.62 0.96 -3.73
C THR A 69 34.91 0.47 -4.36
N ILE A 70 34.94 -0.79 -4.78
CA ILE A 70 36.05 -1.37 -5.54
C ILE A 70 35.50 -1.77 -6.90
N THR A 71 36.10 -1.20 -7.95
CA THR A 71 35.67 -1.42 -9.33
C THR A 71 36.84 -2.02 -10.14
N LEU A 72 36.55 -3.06 -10.89
CA LEU A 72 37.50 -3.58 -11.87
C LEU A 72 37.17 -2.93 -13.22
N THR A 73 38.15 -2.21 -13.78
CA THR A 73 38.03 -1.53 -15.08
C THR A 73 38.91 -2.17 -16.10
N GLY A 74 38.41 -2.37 -17.33
CA GLY A 74 39.15 -2.81 -18.49
C GLY A 74 38.94 -1.82 -19.63
N GLU A 75 40.04 -1.31 -20.19
CA GLU A 75 40.02 -0.35 -21.29
C GLU A 75 40.86 -0.85 -22.42
N ALA A 76 40.42 -0.69 -23.66
CA ALA A 76 41.19 -0.87 -24.86
C ALA A 76 40.99 0.35 -25.77
N LEU A 77 42.05 1.03 -26.10
CA LEU A 77 42.05 2.26 -26.92
C LEU A 77 42.86 2.07 -28.18
N HIS A 78 42.29 2.46 -29.31
CA HIS A 78 42.99 2.61 -30.57
C HIS A 78 42.98 4.07 -30.98
N THR A 79 44.18 4.66 -31.19
CA THR A 79 44.32 6.05 -31.64
C THR A 79 44.94 6.09 -33.05
N THR A 80 44.56 7.05 -33.88
CA THR A 80 45.07 7.22 -35.24
C THR A 80 46.56 7.61 -35.24
N THR A 81 47.02 8.26 -34.17
CA THR A 81 48.42 8.65 -33.97
C THR A 81 48.84 8.23 -32.54
N PRO A 82 50.13 7.89 -32.33
CA PRO A 82 50.66 7.68 -31.00
C PRO A 82 50.44 8.93 -30.11
N ILE A 83 50.21 8.73 -28.83
CA ILE A 83 50.13 9.83 -27.88
C ILE A 83 51.54 10.11 -27.37
N GLY A 84 52.08 11.26 -27.71
CA GLY A 84 53.43 11.64 -27.30
C GLY A 84 53.67 13.14 -27.43
N LEU A 85 54.78 13.58 -26.88
CA LEU A 85 55.32 14.91 -27.10
C LEU A 85 56.47 14.81 -28.11
N ASN A 86 56.28 15.41 -29.26
CA ASN A 86 57.31 15.49 -30.27
C ASN A 86 57.74 16.97 -30.34
N ARG A 87 58.82 17.29 -29.67
CA ARG A 87 59.40 18.64 -29.69
C ARG A 87 60.83 18.62 -30.20
N SER A 88 61.19 19.60 -31.00
CA SER A 88 62.59 19.80 -31.39
C SER A 88 63.43 20.28 -30.20
N ILE A 89 64.65 19.90 -30.08
CA ILE A 89 65.56 20.37 -28.99
C ILE A 89 65.66 21.90 -29.03
N GLY A 90 65.51 22.52 -30.19
CA GLY A 90 65.48 23.97 -30.39
C GLY A 90 64.30 24.60 -29.69
N GLU A 91 63.05 24.01 -29.77
CA GLU A 91 61.82 24.49 -29.04
C GLU A 91 61.90 24.28 -27.50
N LEU A 92 62.67 23.27 -27.07
CA LEU A 92 62.91 23.04 -25.65
C LEU A 92 63.91 23.99 -25.03
N SER A 93 64.80 24.56 -25.90
CA SER A 93 65.94 25.40 -25.53
C SER A 93 65.80 26.86 -25.93
N ASP A 94 64.59 27.34 -26.31
CA ASP A 94 64.29 28.71 -26.72
C ASP A 94 64.86 29.81 -25.80
N GLY A 95 65.07 29.48 -24.50
CA GLY A 95 65.76 30.37 -23.58
C GLY A 95 67.32 30.30 -23.59
N LEU A 96 67.88 29.22 -24.13
CA LEU A 96 69.31 29.00 -24.13
C LEU A 96 69.94 29.34 -25.49
N MET A 97 69.19 29.30 -26.60
CA MET A 97 69.64 29.54 -27.92
C MET A 97 70.19 30.99 -28.15
N GLY A 98 69.61 31.99 -27.46
CA GLY A 98 70.05 33.37 -27.54
C GLY A 98 71.50 33.58 -26.95
N GLU A 99 71.92 32.75 -26.01
CA GLU A 99 73.32 32.81 -25.51
C GLU A 99 74.32 32.10 -26.43
N PHE A 100 73.83 31.10 -27.16
CA PHE A 100 74.69 30.38 -28.14
C PHE A 100 74.85 31.12 -29.49
N GLU A 101 73.93 31.98 -29.85
CA GLU A 101 74.00 32.79 -31.10
C GLU A 101 75.28 33.65 -31.21
N GLN A 102 75.75 34.19 -30.03
CA GLN A 102 76.97 34.93 -29.96
C GLN A 102 78.28 34.08 -30.10
N LEU A 103 78.17 32.77 -29.85
CA LEU A 103 79.32 31.83 -30.00
C LEU A 103 79.41 31.23 -31.42
N ILE A 104 78.38 31.35 -32.22
CA ILE A 104 78.27 30.80 -33.57
C ILE A 104 78.83 31.76 -34.63
N GLU A 105 78.81 33.08 -34.38
CA GLU A 105 79.24 34.07 -35.30
C GLU A 105 80.72 33.86 -35.69
N GLY A 106 80.94 33.28 -36.87
CA GLY A 106 82.24 33.09 -37.46
C GLY A 106 82.76 31.64 -37.56
N ASN A 107 82.02 30.62 -37.16
CA ASN A 107 82.48 29.23 -37.23
C ASN A 107 81.43 28.32 -37.91
N PRO A 108 81.50 28.09 -39.27
CA PRO A 108 80.50 27.36 -40.04
C PRO A 108 80.34 25.88 -39.59
N MET A 109 81.29 25.29 -38.95
CA MET A 109 81.28 23.92 -38.49
C MET A 109 80.48 23.79 -37.16
N LEU A 110 80.53 24.82 -36.34
CA LEU A 110 79.69 24.90 -35.09
C LEU A 110 78.26 25.21 -35.46
N GLU A 111 77.99 26.03 -36.42
CA GLU A 111 76.68 26.37 -36.94
C GLU A 111 75.92 25.11 -37.45
N GLU A 112 76.60 24.24 -38.20
CA GLU A 112 76.07 22.99 -38.75
C GLU A 112 75.76 21.99 -37.61
N ILE A 113 76.62 21.88 -36.60
CA ILE A 113 76.46 20.99 -35.47
C ILE A 113 75.30 21.47 -34.59
N ILE A 114 75.20 22.75 -34.24
CA ILE A 114 74.16 23.32 -33.41
C ILE A 114 72.82 23.29 -34.13
N THR A 115 72.77 23.56 -35.42
CA THR A 115 71.54 23.46 -36.22
C THR A 115 71.09 22.01 -36.34
N SER A 116 72.00 21.05 -36.47
CA SER A 116 71.64 19.63 -36.50
C SER A 116 71.10 19.14 -35.14
N VAL A 117 71.69 19.62 -34.04
CA VAL A 117 71.21 19.30 -32.67
C VAL A 117 69.90 20.02 -32.36
N ALA A 118 69.72 21.27 -32.77
CA ALA A 118 68.46 22.02 -32.58
C ALA A 118 67.31 21.40 -33.39
N ASN A 119 67.58 20.83 -34.52
CA ASN A 119 66.59 20.13 -35.36
C ASN A 119 66.39 18.67 -34.94
N ALA A 120 67.18 18.14 -34.01
CA ALA A 120 66.97 16.83 -33.48
C ALA A 120 65.67 16.83 -32.65
N THR A 121 64.73 16.01 -33.09
CA THR A 121 63.43 15.84 -32.41
C THR A 121 63.57 14.80 -31.34
N VAL A 122 63.27 15.18 -30.10
CA VAL A 122 63.09 14.25 -29.00
C VAL A 122 61.58 13.89 -28.95
N GLY A 123 61.29 12.73 -29.50
CA GLY A 123 59.94 12.16 -29.39
C GLY A 123 59.82 11.31 -28.12
N ILE A 124 59.00 11.76 -27.15
CA ILE A 124 58.65 10.94 -26.02
C ILE A 124 57.25 10.39 -26.29
N GLU A 125 57.17 9.12 -26.64
CA GLU A 125 55.91 8.41 -26.85
C GLU A 125 55.39 7.90 -25.51
N PHE A 126 54.26 8.43 -25.05
CA PHE A 126 53.64 8.02 -23.81
C PHE A 126 52.78 6.77 -23.97
N ALA A 127 52.14 6.64 -25.15
CA ALA A 127 51.32 5.48 -25.49
C ALA A 127 51.31 5.23 -26.99
N PRO A 128 51.55 3.99 -27.45
CA PRO A 128 51.43 3.58 -28.86
C PRO A 128 49.95 3.64 -29.29
N ARG A 129 49.72 3.46 -30.60
CA ARG A 129 48.38 3.53 -31.20
C ARG A 129 47.39 2.54 -30.57
N ASN A 130 47.86 1.42 -30.10
CA ASN A 130 47.03 0.40 -29.43
C ASN A 130 47.46 0.31 -27.97
N THR A 131 46.55 0.63 -27.08
CA THR A 131 46.75 0.45 -25.63
C THR A 131 45.63 -0.34 -25.06
N ALA A 132 45.94 -1.21 -24.11
CA ALA A 132 44.94 -1.90 -23.34
C ALA A 132 45.40 -2.01 -21.89
N SER A 133 44.45 -1.86 -20.97
CA SER A 133 44.76 -2.00 -19.55
C SER A 133 43.58 -2.63 -18.77
N VAL A 134 43.94 -3.34 -17.74
CA VAL A 134 43.00 -3.83 -16.72
C VAL A 134 43.48 -3.34 -15.35
N GLY A 135 42.61 -2.68 -14.59
CA GLY A 135 42.96 -2.12 -13.30
C GLY A 135 41.85 -2.28 -12.30
N ALA A 136 42.18 -2.24 -11.00
CA ALA A 136 41.25 -2.14 -9.90
C ALA A 136 41.30 -0.72 -9.33
N GLU A 137 40.13 -0.12 -9.16
CA GLU A 137 39.99 1.22 -8.58
C GLU A 137 39.26 1.13 -7.26
N ILE A 138 39.68 1.90 -6.27
CA ILE A 138 39.01 2.08 -5.00
C ILE A 138 38.61 3.55 -4.81
N MET A 139 37.38 3.77 -4.43
CA MET A 139 36.88 5.08 -4.01
C MET A 139 36.21 4.94 -2.66
N TRP A 140 36.73 5.67 -1.68
CA TRP A 140 36.16 5.68 -0.33
C TRP A 140 35.86 7.12 0.11
N PRO A 141 34.57 7.51 0.15
CA PRO A 141 34.20 8.84 0.59
C PRO A 141 34.47 8.98 2.08
N LEU A 142 35.34 9.89 2.49
CA LEU A 142 35.64 10.20 3.90
C LEU A 142 34.68 11.24 4.46
N PHE A 143 34.44 12.29 3.66
CA PHE A 143 33.53 13.38 4.01
C PHE A 143 32.72 13.79 2.79
N SER A 144 31.41 13.96 2.96
CA SER A 144 30.47 14.34 1.91
C SER A 144 29.52 15.44 2.37
N GLY A 145 30.04 16.45 3.08
CA GLY A 145 29.23 17.56 3.58
C GLY A 145 28.10 17.13 4.52
N GLY A 146 28.19 15.95 5.15
CA GLY A 146 27.14 15.42 6.02
C GLY A 146 26.05 14.63 5.29
N LYS A 147 26.07 14.53 3.94
CA LYS A 147 25.04 13.81 3.13
C LYS A 147 24.81 12.38 3.62
N ARG A 148 25.87 11.66 4.05
CA ARG A 148 25.75 10.27 4.55
C ARG A 148 24.99 10.17 5.86
N ILE A 149 25.13 11.17 6.75
CA ILE A 149 24.37 11.22 8.00
C ILE A 149 22.89 11.46 7.69
N VAL A 150 22.60 12.39 6.77
CA VAL A 150 21.24 12.66 6.33
C VAL A 150 20.64 11.43 5.63
N ALA A 151 21.39 10.76 4.74
CA ALA A 151 20.94 9.52 4.10
C ALA A 151 20.56 8.43 5.11
N SER A 152 21.34 8.27 6.20
CA SER A 152 21.00 7.35 7.28
C SER A 152 19.69 7.73 7.99
N ARG A 153 19.42 9.03 8.20
CA ARG A 153 18.15 9.50 8.78
C ARG A 153 16.99 9.29 7.82
N VAL A 154 17.18 9.60 6.53
CA VAL A 154 16.18 9.33 5.47
C VAL A 154 15.84 7.85 5.42
N GLY A 155 16.83 6.95 5.51
CA GLY A 155 16.58 5.50 5.55
C GLY A 155 15.72 5.09 6.76
N LYS A 156 15.99 5.62 7.94
CA LYS A 156 15.17 5.35 9.15
C LYS A 156 13.75 5.87 9.00
N LEU A 157 13.58 7.10 8.52
CA LEU A 157 12.26 7.70 8.26
C LEU A 157 11.51 6.92 7.18
N GLY A 158 12.21 6.38 6.16
CA GLY A 158 11.61 5.51 5.15
C GLY A 158 11.05 4.22 5.74
N VAL A 159 11.75 3.59 6.69
CA VAL A 159 11.25 2.41 7.43
C VAL A 159 10.07 2.79 8.31
N GLU A 160 10.12 3.93 9.00
CA GLU A 160 9.01 4.43 9.82
C GLU A 160 7.76 4.69 8.98
N LEU A 161 7.91 5.35 7.82
CA LEU A 161 6.82 5.59 6.88
C LEU A 161 6.19 4.28 6.40
N ALA A 162 7.02 3.31 5.98
CA ALA A 162 6.54 2.00 5.53
C ALA A 162 5.83 1.23 6.65
N THR A 163 6.31 1.31 7.89
CA THR A 163 5.68 0.67 9.06
C THR A 163 4.33 1.32 9.37
N THR A 164 4.25 2.65 9.36
CA THR A 164 2.98 3.39 9.55
C THR A 164 1.98 3.08 8.43
N ALA A 165 2.46 2.95 7.18
CA ALA A 165 1.62 2.55 6.06
C ALA A 165 1.09 1.10 6.22
N GLN A 166 1.92 0.16 6.72
CA GLN A 166 1.51 -1.20 7.05
C GLN A 166 0.40 -1.20 8.12
N GLU A 167 0.57 -0.44 9.20
CA GLU A 167 -0.47 -0.27 10.23
C GLU A 167 -1.78 0.27 9.62
N GLY A 168 -1.69 1.25 8.72
CA GLY A 168 -2.84 1.80 7.99
C GLY A 168 -3.55 0.76 7.12
N VAL A 169 -2.81 -0.09 6.41
CA VAL A 169 -3.38 -1.21 5.63
C VAL A 169 -4.04 -2.22 6.55
N GLN A 170 -3.39 -2.58 7.67
CA GLN A 170 -3.96 -3.49 8.66
C GLN A 170 -5.28 -2.95 9.21
N ASN A 171 -5.36 -1.68 9.63
CA ASN A 171 -6.57 -1.07 10.15
C ASN A 171 -7.71 -1.07 9.10
N LYS A 172 -7.40 -0.76 7.84
CA LYS A 172 -8.37 -0.84 6.74
C LYS A 172 -8.89 -2.26 6.52
N VAL A 173 -8.02 -3.27 6.56
CA VAL A 173 -8.42 -4.68 6.42
C VAL A 173 -9.31 -5.11 7.58
N LEU A 174 -8.98 -4.72 8.82
CA LEU A 174 -9.79 -5.05 10.00
C LEU A 174 -11.17 -4.37 9.93
N CYS A 175 -11.24 -3.10 9.52
CA CYS A 175 -12.50 -2.39 9.29
C CYS A 175 -13.35 -3.09 8.21
N ALA A 176 -12.76 -3.37 7.04
CA ALA A 176 -13.45 -4.08 5.95
C ALA A 176 -13.89 -5.50 6.35
N THR A 177 -13.13 -6.17 7.21
CA THR A 177 -13.50 -7.50 7.74
C THR A 177 -14.68 -7.38 8.70
N THR A 178 -14.72 -6.35 9.55
CA THR A 178 -15.85 -6.06 10.42
C THR A 178 -17.12 -5.78 9.60
N GLU A 179 -17.01 -4.94 8.59
CA GLU A 179 -18.12 -4.63 7.67
C GLU A 179 -18.63 -5.90 6.97
N ALA A 180 -17.74 -6.71 6.38
CA ALA A 180 -18.13 -7.95 5.70
C ALA A 180 -18.73 -8.99 6.66
N TYR A 181 -18.23 -9.08 7.89
CA TYR A 181 -18.79 -9.95 8.93
C TYR A 181 -20.21 -9.55 9.28
N LEU A 182 -20.43 -8.26 9.55
CA LEU A 182 -21.76 -7.71 9.85
C LEU A 182 -22.70 -7.82 8.65
N ALA A 183 -22.20 -7.68 7.42
CA ALA A 183 -22.99 -7.88 6.21
C ALA A 183 -23.53 -9.32 6.08
N VAL A 184 -22.75 -10.34 6.50
CA VAL A 184 -23.23 -11.74 6.53
C VAL A 184 -24.35 -11.88 7.56
N GLU A 185 -24.20 -11.30 8.78
CA GLU A 185 -25.20 -11.33 9.84
C GLU A 185 -26.51 -10.68 9.38
N VAL A 186 -26.42 -9.48 8.83
CA VAL A 186 -27.55 -8.72 8.25
C VAL A 186 -28.25 -9.49 7.15
N ALA A 187 -27.48 -10.10 6.23
CA ALA A 187 -28.05 -10.91 5.17
C ALA A 187 -28.77 -12.16 5.69
N GLN A 188 -28.26 -12.79 6.78
CA GLN A 188 -28.96 -13.91 7.45
C GLN A 188 -30.27 -13.45 8.09
N MET A 189 -30.26 -12.32 8.81
CA MET A 189 -31.47 -11.73 9.37
C MET A 189 -32.48 -11.37 8.28
N GLY A 190 -32.01 -10.84 7.15
CA GLY A 190 -32.83 -10.53 5.97
C GLY A 190 -33.52 -11.77 5.38
N VAL A 191 -32.79 -12.88 5.24
CA VAL A 191 -33.36 -14.17 4.81
C VAL A 191 -34.45 -14.63 5.76
N GLU A 192 -34.25 -14.47 7.06
CA GLU A 192 -35.24 -14.87 8.06
C GLU A 192 -36.49 -14.00 7.99
N VAL A 193 -36.37 -12.68 7.80
CA VAL A 193 -37.51 -11.78 7.59
C VAL A 193 -38.31 -12.17 6.36
N CYS A 194 -37.63 -12.38 5.19
CA CYS A 194 -38.28 -12.77 3.95
C CYS A 194 -38.94 -14.16 4.06
N ARG A 195 -38.35 -15.10 4.80
CA ARG A 195 -38.92 -16.42 5.03
C ARG A 195 -40.22 -16.31 5.88
N LYS A 196 -40.21 -15.50 6.92
CA LYS A 196 -41.44 -15.24 7.75
C LYS A 196 -42.50 -14.57 6.91
N ALA A 197 -42.17 -13.59 6.07
CA ALA A 197 -43.12 -12.94 5.17
C ALA A 197 -43.71 -13.92 4.16
N LEU A 198 -42.91 -14.78 3.54
CA LEU A 198 -43.40 -15.85 2.66
C LEU A 198 -44.34 -16.82 3.39
N ASN A 199 -43.97 -17.29 4.59
CA ASN A 199 -44.81 -18.20 5.32
C ASN A 199 -46.18 -17.59 5.66
N SER A 200 -46.20 -16.31 6.10
CA SER A 200 -47.43 -15.57 6.34
C SER A 200 -48.26 -15.38 5.07
N SER A 201 -47.64 -15.08 3.94
CA SER A 201 -48.35 -14.95 2.64
C SER A 201 -48.97 -16.28 2.17
N LEU A 202 -48.30 -17.41 2.38
CA LEU A 202 -48.83 -18.74 2.11
C LEU A 202 -49.99 -19.13 2.99
N GLU A 203 -50.05 -18.61 4.24
CA GLU A 203 -51.23 -18.75 5.08
C GLU A 203 -52.41 -17.99 4.51
N VAL A 204 -52.22 -16.74 4.04
CA VAL A 204 -53.27 -15.94 3.39
C VAL A 204 -53.78 -16.64 2.14
N VAL A 205 -52.91 -17.27 1.33
CA VAL A 205 -53.30 -18.07 0.14
C VAL A 205 -54.22 -19.22 0.59
N ARG A 206 -53.86 -19.95 1.66
CA ARG A 206 -54.74 -21.05 2.17
C ARG A 206 -56.10 -20.56 2.65
N GLU A 207 -56.14 -19.41 3.36
CA GLU A 207 -57.39 -18.76 3.75
C GLU A 207 -58.22 -18.35 2.52
N ALA A 208 -57.59 -17.72 1.52
CA ALA A 208 -58.29 -17.36 0.28
C ALA A 208 -58.84 -18.57 -0.47
N GLN A 209 -58.14 -19.69 -0.50
CA GLN A 209 -58.65 -20.95 -1.08
C GLN A 209 -59.87 -21.52 -0.33
N CYS A 210 -59.91 -21.37 1.01
CA CYS A 210 -61.09 -21.75 1.79
C CYS A 210 -62.29 -20.85 1.52
N LEU A 211 -62.08 -19.52 1.55
CA LEU A 211 -63.09 -18.51 1.35
C LEU A 211 -63.72 -18.57 -0.08
N GLU A 212 -62.90 -18.87 -1.11
CA GLU A 212 -63.38 -19.10 -2.47
C GLU A 212 -64.29 -20.35 -2.55
N ARG A 213 -63.87 -21.46 -1.91
CA ARG A 213 -64.72 -22.68 -1.85
C ARG A 213 -66.05 -22.46 -1.16
N GLU A 214 -66.10 -21.59 -0.15
CA GLU A 214 -67.30 -21.19 0.58
C GLU A 214 -68.12 -20.12 -0.18
N GLY A 215 -67.59 -19.60 -1.32
CA GLY A 215 -68.24 -18.58 -2.14
C GLY A 215 -68.22 -17.17 -1.55
N ILE A 216 -67.38 -16.93 -0.50
CA ILE A 216 -67.26 -15.62 0.17
C ILE A 216 -66.42 -14.65 -0.69
N ILE A 217 -65.38 -15.15 -1.36
CA ILE A 217 -64.56 -14.37 -2.29
C ILE A 217 -64.57 -14.96 -3.67
N ASN A 218 -64.22 -14.13 -4.65
CA ASN A 218 -64.14 -14.56 -6.05
C ASN A 218 -62.73 -15.12 -6.40
N LYS A 219 -62.62 -15.81 -7.58
CA LYS A 219 -61.36 -16.39 -8.06
C LYS A 219 -60.25 -15.34 -8.23
N ALA A 220 -60.57 -14.07 -8.54
CA ALA A 220 -59.60 -13.02 -8.72
C ALA A 220 -58.86 -12.68 -7.43
N GLU A 221 -59.58 -12.67 -6.31
CA GLU A 221 -58.98 -12.46 -4.97
C GLU A 221 -58.03 -13.58 -4.58
N ARG A 222 -58.36 -14.86 -4.83
CA ARG A 222 -57.45 -15.98 -4.62
C ARG A 222 -56.17 -15.85 -5.49
N LEU A 223 -56.35 -15.56 -6.79
CA LEU A 223 -55.21 -15.38 -7.70
C LEU A 223 -54.34 -14.21 -7.27
N SER A 224 -54.92 -13.13 -6.74
CA SER A 224 -54.17 -11.99 -6.18
C SER A 224 -53.30 -12.39 -4.99
N ALA A 225 -53.86 -13.22 -4.08
CA ALA A 225 -53.08 -13.77 -2.97
C ALA A 225 -51.92 -14.67 -3.48
N GLU A 226 -52.16 -15.52 -4.47
CA GLU A 226 -51.11 -16.37 -5.05
C GLU A 226 -50.00 -15.56 -5.72
N VAL A 227 -50.31 -14.47 -6.44
CA VAL A 227 -49.33 -13.53 -7.01
C VAL A 227 -48.52 -12.89 -5.91
N GLY A 228 -49.18 -12.42 -4.81
CA GLY A 228 -48.44 -11.85 -3.66
C GLY A 228 -47.49 -12.84 -3.01
N ALA A 229 -47.87 -14.10 -2.85
CA ALA A 229 -46.99 -15.15 -2.29
C ALA A 229 -45.82 -15.47 -3.28
N ALA A 230 -46.06 -15.48 -4.57
CA ALA A 230 -44.99 -15.66 -5.58
C ALA A 230 -43.97 -14.51 -5.54
N THR A 231 -44.43 -13.27 -5.32
CA THR A 231 -43.54 -12.11 -5.11
C THR A 231 -42.66 -12.30 -3.84
N MET A 232 -43.26 -12.73 -2.72
CA MET A 232 -42.50 -13.01 -1.48
C MET A 232 -41.47 -14.15 -1.68
N ALA A 233 -41.79 -15.16 -2.47
CA ALA A 233 -40.85 -16.23 -2.81
C ALA A 233 -39.65 -15.71 -3.62
N SER A 234 -39.89 -14.79 -4.57
CA SER A 234 -38.84 -14.12 -5.32
C SER A 234 -37.93 -13.27 -4.40
N GLU A 235 -38.53 -12.53 -3.46
CA GLU A 235 -37.76 -11.74 -2.46
C GLU A 235 -36.88 -12.63 -1.56
N LEU A 236 -37.40 -13.79 -1.14
CA LEU A 236 -36.60 -14.76 -0.38
C LEU A 236 -35.42 -15.29 -1.20
N ALA A 237 -35.63 -15.62 -2.48
CA ALA A 237 -34.54 -16.06 -3.37
C ALA A 237 -33.47 -14.96 -3.52
N GLY A 238 -33.90 -13.70 -3.69
CA GLY A 238 -33.01 -12.55 -3.73
C GLY A 238 -32.19 -12.37 -2.43
N ALA A 239 -32.84 -12.52 -1.26
CA ALA A 239 -32.18 -12.45 0.04
C ALA A 239 -31.15 -13.57 0.21
N GLN A 240 -31.46 -14.80 -0.23
CA GLN A 240 -30.52 -15.94 -0.20
C GLN A 240 -29.29 -15.69 -1.09
N SER A 241 -29.50 -15.09 -2.27
CA SER A 241 -28.41 -14.70 -3.17
C SER A 241 -27.50 -13.65 -2.51
N ARG A 242 -28.08 -12.60 -1.88
CA ARG A 242 -27.30 -11.60 -1.13
C ARG A 242 -26.46 -12.22 -0.01
N LEU A 243 -27.03 -13.19 0.72
CA LEU A 243 -26.30 -13.93 1.76
C LEU A 243 -25.11 -14.71 1.19
N ALA A 244 -25.31 -15.36 0.03
CA ALA A 244 -24.20 -16.09 -0.61
C ALA A 244 -23.06 -15.17 -1.03
N VAL A 245 -23.38 -13.98 -1.60
CA VAL A 245 -22.38 -12.96 -1.95
C VAL A 245 -21.67 -12.43 -0.72
N ALA A 246 -22.39 -12.10 0.36
CA ALA A 246 -21.79 -11.61 1.60
C ALA A 246 -20.80 -12.64 2.20
N ARG A 247 -21.16 -13.92 2.21
CA ARG A 247 -20.26 -15.01 2.66
C ARG A 247 -19.01 -15.12 1.80
N ALA A 248 -19.15 -15.03 0.47
CA ALA A 248 -18.02 -15.06 -0.44
C ALA A 248 -17.07 -13.87 -0.22
N SER A 249 -17.63 -12.67 0.00
CA SER A 249 -16.84 -11.47 0.30
C SER A 249 -16.05 -11.60 1.62
N LEU A 250 -16.69 -12.11 2.66
CA LEU A 250 -16.02 -12.37 3.93
C LEU A 250 -14.94 -13.45 3.77
N GLY A 251 -15.22 -14.55 3.07
CA GLY A 251 -14.25 -15.61 2.80
C GLY A 251 -13.00 -15.09 2.09
N ALA A 252 -13.17 -14.19 1.11
CA ALA A 252 -12.06 -13.55 0.41
C ALA A 252 -11.17 -12.72 1.34
N LEU A 253 -11.76 -11.96 2.28
CA LEU A 253 -11.01 -11.17 3.25
C LEU A 253 -10.26 -12.05 4.27
N LEU A 254 -10.87 -13.17 4.67
CA LEU A 254 -10.27 -14.13 5.61
C LEU A 254 -9.22 -15.04 4.94
N GLY A 255 -9.12 -15.02 3.60
CA GLY A 255 -8.24 -15.90 2.85
C GLY A 255 -8.65 -17.38 2.91
N VAL A 256 -9.95 -17.66 3.10
CA VAL A 256 -10.50 -19.02 3.17
C VAL A 256 -11.46 -19.28 2.02
N ASP A 257 -11.39 -20.48 1.47
CA ASP A 257 -12.17 -20.89 0.29
C ASP A 257 -13.44 -21.66 0.73
N THR A 258 -14.19 -21.09 1.70
CA THR A 258 -15.42 -21.71 2.20
C THR A 258 -16.62 -20.76 2.08
N LEU A 259 -17.73 -21.32 1.56
CA LEU A 259 -19.01 -20.61 1.42
C LEU A 259 -19.90 -20.72 2.68
N TYR A 260 -19.52 -21.52 3.68
CA TYR A 260 -20.34 -21.82 4.84
C TYR A 260 -19.84 -21.13 6.11
N ILE A 261 -19.66 -19.81 6.03
CA ILE A 261 -19.32 -19.01 7.21
C ILE A 261 -20.61 -18.61 7.92
N VAL A 262 -20.66 -18.88 9.23
CA VAL A 262 -21.78 -18.52 10.11
C VAL A 262 -21.26 -17.62 11.23
N PRO A 263 -21.62 -16.34 11.26
CA PRO A 263 -21.34 -15.44 12.36
C PRO A 263 -21.94 -15.96 13.67
N THR A 264 -21.22 -15.83 14.77
CA THR A 264 -21.71 -16.18 16.12
C THR A 264 -21.91 -14.97 17.01
N THR A 265 -21.27 -13.83 16.68
CA THR A 265 -21.47 -12.57 17.39
C THR A 265 -22.67 -11.85 16.79
N PRO A 266 -23.74 -11.61 17.55
CA PRO A 266 -24.92 -10.94 17.03
C PRO A 266 -24.64 -9.48 16.69
N LEU A 267 -25.44 -8.91 15.78
CA LEU A 267 -25.42 -7.49 15.48
C LEU A 267 -25.66 -6.69 16.77
N GLY A 268 -24.68 -5.85 17.14
CA GLY A 268 -24.72 -5.07 18.37
C GLY A 268 -25.91 -4.09 18.40
N ASN A 269 -26.47 -3.87 19.57
CA ASN A 269 -27.44 -2.80 19.80
C ASN A 269 -26.72 -1.45 19.89
N ILE A 270 -27.50 -0.37 19.78
CA ILE A 270 -26.98 1.00 19.96
C ILE A 270 -26.55 1.16 21.42
N GLU A 271 -25.28 1.49 21.61
CA GLU A 271 -24.63 1.71 22.90
C GLU A 271 -24.25 3.18 23.08
N SER A 272 -23.96 3.57 24.34
CA SER A 272 -23.42 4.91 24.61
C SER A 272 -22.00 5.03 24.08
N LEU A 273 -21.75 6.06 23.29
CA LEU A 273 -20.43 6.38 22.74
C LEU A 273 -19.67 7.32 23.68
N PRO A 274 -18.31 7.27 23.65
CA PRO A 274 -17.49 8.34 24.21
C PRO A 274 -17.86 9.70 23.63
N SER A 275 -17.49 10.78 24.33
CA SER A 275 -17.74 12.12 23.81
C SER A 275 -16.99 12.40 22.51
N LYS A 276 -17.51 13.31 21.69
CA LYS A 276 -16.88 13.69 20.44
C LYS A 276 -15.44 14.22 20.63
N GLU A 277 -15.22 14.93 21.72
CA GLU A 277 -13.89 15.47 22.10
C GLU A 277 -12.86 14.35 22.27
N PHE A 278 -13.25 13.20 22.80
CA PHE A 278 -12.36 12.03 22.91
C PHE A 278 -11.82 11.60 21.55
N PHE A 279 -12.66 11.54 20.54
CA PHE A 279 -12.27 11.17 19.18
C PHE A 279 -11.39 12.23 18.53
N LEU A 280 -11.67 13.53 18.74
CA LEU A 280 -10.85 14.63 18.24
C LEU A 280 -9.45 14.63 18.86
N PHE A 281 -9.31 14.32 20.15
CA PHE A 281 -8.00 14.17 20.80
C PHE A 281 -7.24 12.93 20.31
N SER A 282 -7.93 11.90 19.90
CA SER A 282 -7.30 10.65 19.43
C SER A 282 -6.80 10.73 17.99
N LEU A 283 -7.07 11.82 17.25
CA LEU A 283 -6.64 12.00 15.86
C LEU A 283 -5.13 11.90 15.64
N ASP A 284 -4.32 12.24 16.64
CA ASP A 284 -2.86 12.14 16.53
C ASP A 284 -2.39 10.68 16.36
N ASN A 285 -3.20 9.70 16.72
CA ASN A 285 -2.93 8.28 16.51
C ASN A 285 -3.28 7.80 15.09
N ASN A 286 -3.97 8.64 14.29
CA ASN A 286 -4.34 8.29 12.93
C ASN A 286 -3.10 8.01 12.07
N THR A 287 -3.07 6.86 11.41
CA THR A 287 -1.92 6.42 10.60
C THR A 287 -1.63 7.35 9.42
N SER A 288 -2.66 8.01 8.85
CA SER A 288 -2.47 8.97 7.75
C SER A 288 -1.83 10.26 8.25
N ILE A 289 -2.20 10.77 9.43
CA ILE A 289 -1.56 11.93 10.05
C ILE A 289 -0.10 11.60 10.39
N ARG A 290 0.16 10.45 11.01
CA ARG A 290 1.53 10.00 11.31
C ARG A 290 2.37 9.87 10.04
N SER A 291 1.82 9.36 8.94
CA SER A 291 2.51 9.30 7.63
C SER A 291 2.87 10.68 7.11
N THR A 292 1.93 11.64 7.11
CA THR A 292 2.22 13.02 6.66
C THR A 292 3.23 13.74 7.55
N GLN A 293 3.28 13.45 8.85
CA GLN A 293 4.32 13.96 9.75
C GLN A 293 5.71 13.42 9.39
N VAL A 294 5.82 12.12 9.08
CA VAL A 294 7.08 11.51 8.61
C VAL A 294 7.47 12.08 7.25
N GLU A 295 6.54 12.30 6.33
CA GLU A 295 6.79 12.95 5.04
C GLU A 295 7.29 14.39 5.20
N ALA A 296 6.75 15.14 6.16
CA ALA A 296 7.25 16.49 6.50
C ALA A 296 8.68 16.44 7.06
N GLN A 297 9.04 15.40 7.82
CA GLN A 297 10.42 15.19 8.27
C GLN A 297 11.34 14.82 7.09
N LEU A 298 10.91 13.97 6.18
CA LEU A 298 11.65 13.65 4.95
C LEU A 298 11.91 14.90 4.09
N ALA A 299 10.92 15.78 3.98
CA ALA A 299 11.08 17.06 3.28
C ALA A 299 12.15 17.96 3.96
N ARG A 300 12.23 17.96 5.29
CA ARG A 300 13.30 18.67 6.04
C ARG A 300 14.67 18.05 5.79
N GLU A 301 14.77 16.72 5.78
CA GLU A 301 16.03 16.04 5.46
C GLU A 301 16.48 16.32 4.00
N GLN A 302 15.54 16.42 3.06
CA GLN A 302 15.84 16.86 1.69
C GLN A 302 16.42 18.29 1.65
N LEU A 303 15.91 19.19 2.51
CA LEU A 303 16.49 20.53 2.65
C LEU A 303 17.93 20.44 3.20
N HIS A 304 18.19 19.59 4.19
CA HIS A 304 19.55 19.37 4.72
C HIS A 304 20.51 18.81 3.67
N ILE A 305 20.05 17.88 2.80
CA ILE A 305 20.86 17.39 1.68
C ILE A 305 21.26 18.53 0.74
N ASN A 306 20.31 19.43 0.38
CA ASN A 306 20.62 20.53 -0.50
C ASN A 306 21.52 21.60 0.17
N GLN A 307 21.39 21.81 1.47
CA GLN A 307 22.31 22.67 2.25
C GLN A 307 23.72 22.09 2.33
N SER A 308 23.88 20.76 2.41
CA SER A 308 25.17 20.10 2.48
C SER A 308 26.03 20.30 1.21
N ARG A 309 25.45 20.72 0.10
CA ARG A 309 26.17 21.05 -1.17
C ARG A 309 27.05 22.30 -1.04
N TYR A 310 26.96 23.05 0.06
CA TYR A 310 27.94 24.12 0.35
C TYR A 310 29.27 23.62 0.89
N LEU A 311 29.34 22.35 1.28
CA LEU A 311 30.54 21.75 1.85
C LEU A 311 31.29 20.91 0.79
N PRO A 312 32.62 20.77 0.93
CA PRO A 312 33.38 19.93 0.01
C PRO A 312 33.08 18.44 0.19
N ASP A 313 33.29 17.68 -0.88
CA ASP A 313 33.34 16.22 -0.84
C ASP A 313 34.82 15.79 -0.79
N VAL A 314 35.21 14.92 0.15
CA VAL A 314 36.56 14.39 0.33
C VAL A 314 36.50 12.87 0.26
N ALA A 315 37.37 12.27 -0.57
CA ALA A 315 37.46 10.83 -0.73
C ALA A 315 38.93 10.35 -0.82
N ILE A 316 39.15 9.13 -0.33
CA ILE A 316 40.34 8.37 -0.71
C ILE A 316 40.06 7.78 -2.07
N ILE A 317 41.02 7.97 -2.99
CA ILE A 317 41.01 7.38 -4.32
C ILE A 317 42.30 6.57 -4.49
N GLY A 318 42.20 5.40 -5.06
CA GLY A 318 43.35 4.57 -5.38
C GLY A 318 43.11 3.76 -6.64
N SER A 319 44.17 3.47 -7.36
CA SER A 319 44.13 2.60 -8.52
C SER A 319 45.36 1.69 -8.53
N HIS A 320 45.13 0.45 -8.90
CA HIS A 320 46.17 -0.53 -9.14
C HIS A 320 45.99 -1.16 -10.52
N ARG A 321 46.99 -0.98 -11.40
CA ARG A 321 46.97 -1.58 -12.75
C ARG A 321 47.44 -3.03 -12.64
N LEU A 322 46.55 -3.96 -12.90
CA LEU A 322 46.82 -5.41 -12.86
C LEU A 322 47.61 -5.84 -14.08
N TRP A 323 47.23 -5.33 -15.28
CA TRP A 323 47.85 -5.62 -16.57
C TRP A 323 47.72 -4.41 -17.49
N SER A 324 48.75 -4.20 -18.33
CA SER A 324 48.70 -3.22 -19.40
C SER A 324 49.56 -3.65 -20.60
N SER A 325 49.15 -3.25 -21.79
CA SER A 325 49.87 -3.37 -23.03
C SER A 325 49.92 -1.99 -23.68
N GLY A 326 51.13 -1.60 -24.15
CA GLY A 326 51.31 -0.32 -24.81
C GLY A 326 51.39 0.90 -23.87
N ILE A 327 51.35 0.77 -22.56
CA ILE A 327 51.53 1.87 -21.62
C ILE A 327 52.86 1.70 -20.91
N ASP A 328 53.74 2.71 -21.06
CA ASP A 328 55.06 2.66 -20.43
C ASP A 328 54.94 2.74 -18.91
N ALA A 329 55.38 1.69 -18.23
CA ALA A 329 55.33 1.58 -16.77
C ALA A 329 56.24 2.60 -16.05
N GLY A 330 57.15 3.23 -16.74
CA GLY A 330 58.04 4.28 -16.18
C GLY A 330 57.35 5.64 -16.04
N LEU A 331 56.39 5.92 -16.89
CA LEU A 331 55.69 7.22 -16.96
C LEU A 331 54.42 7.28 -16.14
N VAL A 332 53.70 6.16 -15.99
CA VAL A 332 52.44 6.10 -15.23
C VAL A 332 52.61 5.09 -14.08
N PRO A 333 52.48 5.50 -12.83
CA PRO A 333 52.66 4.60 -11.70
C PRO A 333 51.66 3.44 -11.77
N ARG A 334 52.14 2.20 -11.50
CA ARG A 334 51.31 1.01 -11.49
C ARG A 334 50.27 1.04 -10.37
N THR A 335 50.60 1.71 -9.27
CA THR A 335 49.72 1.87 -8.10
C THR A 335 49.82 3.30 -7.60
N PHE A 336 48.69 3.90 -7.37
CA PHE A 336 48.62 5.14 -6.59
C PHE A 336 47.49 5.09 -5.58
N VAL A 337 47.66 5.81 -4.46
CA VAL A 337 46.68 6.08 -3.48
C VAL A 337 46.80 7.56 -3.09
N GLY A 338 45.68 8.24 -3.00
CA GLY A 338 45.65 9.65 -2.69
C GLY A 338 44.35 10.07 -2.02
N VAL A 339 44.29 11.31 -1.56
CA VAL A 339 43.10 11.96 -1.09
C VAL A 339 42.71 13.05 -2.08
N GLY A 340 41.49 12.95 -2.59
CA GLY A 340 40.89 13.95 -3.49
C GLY A 340 39.84 14.76 -2.74
N ALA A 341 39.80 16.07 -2.99
CA ALA A 341 38.74 16.95 -2.48
C ALA A 341 38.12 17.71 -3.65
N THR A 342 36.78 17.71 -3.74
CA THR A 342 36.03 18.48 -4.72
C THR A 342 35.12 19.47 -4.02
N TRP A 343 35.21 20.73 -4.36
CA TRP A 343 34.39 21.79 -3.78
C TRP A 343 33.87 22.69 -4.90
N THR A 344 32.57 22.65 -5.11
CA THR A 344 31.89 23.51 -6.08
C THR A 344 31.62 24.88 -5.43
N LEU A 345 32.44 25.88 -5.76
CA LEU A 345 32.29 27.22 -5.19
C LEU A 345 31.13 27.99 -5.83
N PHE A 346 30.90 27.81 -7.12
CA PHE A 346 29.79 28.46 -7.86
C PHE A 346 29.21 27.48 -8.88
N ASP A 347 27.89 27.36 -8.93
CA ASP A 347 27.15 26.46 -9.84
C ASP A 347 26.01 27.17 -10.58
N GLY A 348 26.16 28.50 -10.82
CA GLY A 348 25.15 29.28 -11.51
C GLY A 348 23.85 29.49 -10.72
N THR A 349 23.90 29.53 -9.38
CA THR A 349 22.76 29.65 -8.45
C THR A 349 21.85 28.39 -8.35
N ALA A 350 22.23 27.27 -8.95
CA ALA A 350 21.43 26.04 -8.92
C ALA A 350 21.22 25.52 -7.48
N ARG A 351 22.23 25.68 -6.63
CA ARG A 351 22.20 25.28 -5.21
C ARG A 351 21.18 26.12 -4.43
N GLU A 352 21.21 27.46 -4.61
CA GLU A 352 20.28 28.38 -3.95
C GLU A 352 18.83 28.10 -4.37
N GLN A 353 18.59 27.85 -5.66
CA GLN A 353 17.25 27.49 -6.17
C GLN A 353 16.81 26.12 -5.64
N SER A 354 17.71 25.15 -5.53
CA SER A 354 17.41 23.84 -4.94
C SER A 354 17.02 23.95 -3.45
N ILE A 355 17.68 24.83 -2.70
CA ILE A 355 17.35 25.12 -1.28
C ILE A 355 15.99 25.83 -1.19
N ALA A 356 15.75 26.84 -2.04
CA ALA A 356 14.46 27.52 -2.08
C ALA A 356 13.31 26.56 -2.40
N LYS A 357 13.50 25.68 -3.39
CA LYS A 357 12.55 24.59 -3.73
C LYS A 357 12.30 23.68 -2.54
N SER A 358 13.34 23.26 -1.80
CA SER A 358 13.17 22.38 -0.63
C SER A 358 12.45 23.08 0.53
N ARG A 359 12.65 24.39 0.74
CA ARG A 359 11.87 25.15 1.72
C ARG A 359 10.39 25.19 1.37
N THR A 360 10.08 25.36 0.07
CA THR A 360 8.70 25.30 -0.42
C THR A 360 8.12 23.89 -0.19
N LEU A 361 8.89 22.83 -0.45
CA LEU A 361 8.44 21.45 -0.20
C LEU A 361 8.10 21.21 1.29
N VAL A 362 8.93 21.70 2.21
CA VAL A 362 8.65 21.62 3.66
C VAL A 362 7.34 22.33 3.99
N ARG A 363 7.12 23.54 3.44
CA ARG A 363 5.87 24.27 3.68
C ARG A 363 4.67 23.55 3.07
N THR A 364 4.80 22.97 1.88
CA THR A 364 3.75 22.16 1.24
C THR A 364 3.36 20.97 2.11
N ALA A 365 4.35 20.23 2.67
CA ALA A 365 4.10 19.10 3.55
C ALA A 365 3.36 19.52 4.84
N GLN A 366 3.72 20.66 5.43
CA GLN A 366 3.02 21.20 6.60
C GLN A 366 1.56 21.55 6.29
N LEU A 367 1.31 22.21 5.16
CA LEU A 367 -0.05 22.55 4.73
C LEU A 367 -0.88 21.30 4.41
N ALA A 368 -0.25 20.25 3.87
CA ALA A 368 -0.91 18.97 3.62
C ALA A 368 -1.34 18.29 4.94
N GLU A 369 -0.50 18.34 5.98
CA GLU A 369 -0.86 17.84 7.31
C GLU A 369 -2.04 18.62 7.91
N GLU A 370 -1.99 19.97 7.85
CA GLU A 370 -3.07 20.84 8.33
C GLU A 370 -4.39 20.55 7.59
N GLN A 371 -4.33 20.40 6.26
CA GLN A 371 -5.49 20.08 5.43
C GLN A 371 -6.08 18.71 5.78
N LEU A 372 -5.23 17.69 5.91
CA LEU A 372 -5.67 16.35 6.28
C LEU A 372 -6.36 16.34 7.65
N ARG A 373 -5.78 17.04 8.63
CA ARG A 373 -6.38 17.15 9.97
C ARG A 373 -7.78 17.81 9.92
N GLN A 374 -7.94 18.85 9.10
CA GLN A 374 -9.26 19.46 8.90
C GLN A 374 -10.26 18.48 8.25
N GLN A 375 -9.84 17.74 7.23
CA GLN A 375 -10.68 16.74 6.56
C GLN A 375 -11.15 15.66 7.54
N LEU A 376 -10.22 15.09 8.33
CA LEU A 376 -10.55 14.06 9.31
C LEU A 376 -11.44 14.59 10.45
N THR A 377 -11.29 15.88 10.83
CA THR A 377 -12.19 16.52 11.79
C THR A 377 -13.63 16.57 11.26
N VAL A 378 -13.82 16.94 9.99
CA VAL A 378 -15.14 16.95 9.34
C VAL A 378 -15.72 15.54 9.23
N GLU A 379 -14.88 14.55 8.95
CA GLU A 379 -15.28 13.14 8.85
C GLU A 379 -15.76 12.60 10.22
N ILE A 380 -15.06 12.93 11.31
CA ILE A 380 -15.52 12.61 12.69
C ILE A 380 -16.88 13.26 12.97
N GLU A 381 -17.07 14.53 12.61
CA GLU A 381 -18.35 15.23 12.78
C GLU A 381 -19.47 14.50 12.03
N ALA A 382 -19.21 14.09 10.78
CA ALA A 382 -20.20 13.40 9.95
C ALA A 382 -20.56 12.03 10.53
N LEU A 383 -19.56 11.21 10.90
CA LEU A 383 -19.78 9.89 11.50
C LEU A 383 -20.51 9.99 12.85
N TYR A 384 -20.12 10.93 13.70
CA TYR A 384 -20.78 11.17 14.98
C TYR A 384 -22.24 11.62 14.80
N GLY A 385 -22.51 12.45 13.79
CA GLY A 385 -23.86 12.84 13.40
C GLY A 385 -24.71 11.67 12.90
N GLN A 386 -24.14 10.76 12.08
CA GLN A 386 -24.80 9.54 11.62
C GLN A 386 -25.17 8.62 12.78
N LEU A 387 -24.25 8.44 13.74
CA LEU A 387 -24.50 7.62 14.93
C LEU A 387 -25.64 8.18 15.79
N ALA A 388 -25.69 9.51 15.98
CA ALA A 388 -26.79 10.17 16.70
C ALA A 388 -28.13 10.03 15.96
N GLN A 389 -28.11 10.19 14.62
CA GLN A 389 -29.31 10.02 13.79
C GLN A 389 -29.85 8.60 13.82
N ALA A 390 -28.98 7.58 13.75
CA ALA A 390 -29.37 6.17 13.80
C ALA A 390 -30.14 5.82 15.08
N HIS A 391 -29.79 6.41 16.21
CA HIS A 391 -30.52 6.23 17.48
C HIS A 391 -31.98 6.73 17.41
N LEU A 392 -32.19 7.90 16.80
CA LEU A 392 -33.52 8.45 16.60
C LEU A 392 -34.34 7.62 15.60
N GLN A 393 -33.71 7.20 14.50
CA GLN A 393 -34.34 6.37 13.49
C GLN A 393 -34.77 5.01 14.05
N LEU A 394 -33.95 4.38 14.90
CA LEU A 394 -34.30 3.09 15.52
C LEU A 394 -35.58 3.18 16.33
N THR A 395 -35.71 4.24 17.15
CA THR A 395 -36.93 4.47 17.96
C THR A 395 -38.18 4.65 17.07
N ALA A 396 -38.07 5.38 15.99
CA ALA A 396 -39.16 5.59 15.03
C ALA A 396 -39.55 4.29 14.31
N ILE A 397 -38.53 3.51 13.85
CA ILE A 397 -38.76 2.23 13.16
C ILE A 397 -39.38 1.19 14.09
N ASP A 398 -38.96 1.09 15.36
CA ASP A 398 -39.57 0.16 16.33
C ASP A 398 -41.06 0.47 16.55
N THR A 399 -41.43 1.75 16.59
CA THR A 399 -42.83 2.18 16.60
C THR A 399 -43.58 1.78 15.33
N THR A 400 -42.92 1.98 14.14
CA THR A 400 -43.50 1.60 12.87
C THR A 400 -43.74 0.10 12.77
N ILE A 401 -42.81 -0.73 13.26
CA ILE A 401 -42.94 -2.19 13.27
C ILE A 401 -44.16 -2.59 14.15
N ALA A 402 -44.30 -2.02 15.36
CA ALA A 402 -45.41 -2.32 16.24
C ALA A 402 -46.77 -1.98 15.58
N LEU A 403 -46.87 -0.82 14.93
CA LEU A 403 -48.09 -0.42 14.19
C LEU A 403 -48.36 -1.32 12.97
N ALA A 404 -47.29 -1.67 12.20
CA ALA A 404 -47.44 -2.57 11.07
C ALA A 404 -47.87 -3.99 11.47
N GLU A 405 -47.39 -4.50 12.59
CA GLU A 405 -47.81 -5.80 13.12
C GLU A 405 -49.32 -5.80 13.49
N GLU A 406 -49.82 -4.77 14.13
CA GLU A 406 -51.25 -4.66 14.48
C GLU A 406 -52.09 -4.42 13.19
N LEU A 407 -51.56 -3.67 12.20
CA LEU A 407 -52.20 -3.48 10.90
C LEU A 407 -52.39 -4.82 10.18
N VAL A 408 -51.34 -5.64 10.07
CA VAL A 408 -51.40 -6.98 9.47
C VAL A 408 -52.46 -7.82 10.15
N LYS A 409 -52.47 -7.86 11.48
CA LYS A 409 -53.41 -8.62 12.25
C LYS A 409 -54.85 -8.15 12.04
N THR A 410 -55.10 -6.85 12.00
CA THR A 410 -56.42 -6.25 11.76
C THR A 410 -56.91 -6.52 10.34
N ARG A 411 -56.05 -6.32 9.30
CA ARG A 411 -56.39 -6.59 7.91
C ARG A 411 -56.68 -8.07 7.66
N ARG A 412 -55.91 -8.97 8.28
CA ARG A 412 -56.12 -10.42 8.12
C ARG A 412 -57.46 -10.84 8.74
N ARG A 413 -57.87 -10.29 9.89
CA ARG A 413 -59.18 -10.53 10.50
C ARG A 413 -60.31 -10.04 9.58
N ALA A 414 -60.20 -8.81 9.09
CA ALA A 414 -61.19 -8.24 8.19
C ALA A 414 -61.29 -9.05 6.85
N PHE A 415 -60.20 -9.62 6.37
CA PHE A 415 -60.17 -10.48 5.22
C PHE A 415 -60.93 -11.80 5.42
N VAL A 416 -60.74 -12.45 6.57
CA VAL A 416 -61.45 -13.67 6.95
C VAL A 416 -62.95 -13.42 7.08
N GLU A 417 -63.34 -12.23 7.52
CA GLU A 417 -64.73 -11.78 7.63
C GLU A 417 -65.34 -11.27 6.30
N GLY A 418 -64.54 -11.29 5.20
CA GLY A 418 -64.97 -10.80 3.90
C GLY A 418 -65.04 -9.28 3.76
N MET A 419 -64.52 -8.51 4.71
CA MET A 419 -64.54 -7.04 4.75
C MET A 419 -63.30 -6.37 4.20
N ALA A 420 -62.24 -7.13 3.88
CA ALA A 420 -61.02 -6.65 3.26
C ALA A 420 -60.59 -7.54 2.10
N THR A 421 -59.77 -7.03 1.19
CA THR A 421 -59.25 -7.76 0.02
C THR A 421 -57.92 -8.49 0.38
N SER A 422 -57.62 -9.56 -0.34
CA SER A 422 -56.36 -10.28 -0.24
C SER A 422 -55.18 -9.37 -0.55
N SER A 423 -55.32 -8.45 -1.50
CA SER A 423 -54.30 -7.44 -1.85
C SER A 423 -53.95 -6.50 -0.68
N GLU A 424 -54.95 -6.11 0.12
CA GLU A 424 -54.68 -5.25 1.29
C GLU A 424 -53.89 -5.99 2.37
N VAL A 425 -54.18 -7.28 2.59
CA VAL A 425 -53.40 -8.11 3.53
C VAL A 425 -51.98 -8.29 3.04
N MET A 426 -51.79 -8.63 1.74
CA MET A 426 -50.50 -8.80 1.15
C MET A 426 -49.64 -7.53 1.22
N ARG A 427 -50.25 -6.35 0.98
CA ARG A 427 -49.56 -5.06 1.11
C ARG A 427 -49.10 -4.82 2.54
N SER A 428 -49.91 -5.07 3.51
CA SER A 428 -49.54 -4.90 4.93
C SER A 428 -48.44 -5.88 5.37
N LEU A 429 -48.35 -7.07 4.79
CA LEU A 429 -47.25 -8.01 5.01
C LEU A 429 -45.91 -7.48 4.38
N VAL A 430 -45.98 -6.87 3.22
CA VAL A 430 -44.81 -6.21 2.58
C VAL A 430 -44.33 -5.07 3.47
N GLU A 431 -45.20 -4.14 3.87
CA GLU A 431 -44.90 -3.00 4.72
C GLU A 431 -44.24 -3.43 6.04
N LEU A 432 -44.71 -4.51 6.65
CA LEU A 432 -44.12 -5.08 7.87
C LEU A 432 -42.70 -5.65 7.59
N ALA A 433 -42.55 -6.37 6.48
CA ALA A 433 -41.25 -6.92 6.10
C ALA A 433 -40.23 -5.81 5.81
N GLU A 434 -40.62 -4.76 5.08
CA GLU A 434 -39.81 -3.58 4.81
C GLU A 434 -39.41 -2.84 6.09
N ALA A 435 -40.31 -2.64 7.00
CA ALA A 435 -40.03 -2.01 8.33
C ALA A 435 -38.98 -2.84 9.10
N ARG A 436 -39.12 -4.16 9.15
CA ARG A 436 -38.16 -5.06 9.82
C ARG A 436 -36.78 -5.04 9.13
N LEU A 437 -36.72 -5.04 7.79
CA LEU A 437 -35.48 -4.91 7.04
C LEU A 437 -34.84 -3.53 7.27
N GLY A 438 -35.65 -2.46 7.31
CA GLY A 438 -35.19 -1.11 7.64
C GLY A 438 -34.54 -1.05 9.02
N ARG A 439 -35.10 -1.73 10.02
CA ARG A 439 -34.49 -1.82 11.36
C ARG A 439 -33.11 -2.46 11.33
N ILE A 440 -32.97 -3.57 10.58
CA ILE A 440 -31.71 -4.27 10.44
C ILE A 440 -30.68 -3.36 9.74
N ALA A 441 -31.09 -2.61 8.71
CA ALA A 441 -30.24 -1.68 8.00
C ALA A 441 -29.72 -0.56 8.91
N VAL A 442 -30.58 0.05 9.75
CA VAL A 442 -30.15 1.11 10.70
C VAL A 442 -29.14 0.57 11.72
N LEU A 443 -29.35 -0.64 12.24
CA LEU A 443 -28.40 -1.26 13.17
C LEU A 443 -27.05 -1.55 12.47
N TYR A 444 -27.09 -1.99 11.23
CA TYR A 444 -25.90 -2.23 10.42
C TYR A 444 -25.11 -0.95 10.19
N GLU A 445 -25.77 0.11 9.70
CA GLU A 445 -25.16 1.41 9.46
C GLU A 445 -24.53 1.98 10.74
N TRP A 446 -25.21 1.85 11.88
CA TRP A 446 -24.66 2.30 13.16
C TRP A 446 -23.38 1.55 13.53
N ASN A 447 -23.38 0.21 13.41
CA ASN A 447 -22.21 -0.59 13.76
C ASN A 447 -21.02 -0.31 12.83
N ILE A 448 -21.26 -0.06 11.53
CA ILE A 448 -20.22 0.34 10.58
C ILE A 448 -19.68 1.73 10.91
N ALA A 449 -20.53 2.72 11.02
CA ALA A 449 -20.11 4.08 11.34
C ALA A 449 -19.31 4.14 12.66
N ARG A 450 -19.69 3.29 13.64
CA ARG A 450 -18.91 3.11 14.86
C ARG A 450 -17.52 2.53 14.57
N ALA A 451 -17.42 1.43 13.80
CA ALA A 451 -16.15 0.79 13.47
C ALA A 451 -15.23 1.74 12.68
N GLU A 452 -15.79 2.49 11.75
CA GLU A 452 -15.07 3.51 10.98
C GLU A 452 -14.54 4.63 11.89
N LEU A 453 -15.37 5.17 12.79
CA LEU A 453 -14.99 6.22 13.72
C LEU A 453 -13.80 5.83 14.60
N PHE A 454 -13.82 4.60 15.10
CA PHE A 454 -12.72 4.09 15.92
C PHE A 454 -11.44 3.82 15.09
N THR A 455 -11.60 3.27 13.88
CA THR A 455 -10.47 3.07 12.94
C THR A 455 -9.83 4.40 12.56
N LEU A 456 -10.65 5.41 12.29
CA LEU A 456 -10.20 6.76 11.95
C LEU A 456 -9.38 7.39 13.09
N CYS A 457 -9.72 7.10 14.32
CA CYS A 457 -8.99 7.57 15.50
C CYS A 457 -7.79 6.69 15.88
N GLY A 458 -7.48 5.66 15.11
CA GLY A 458 -6.37 4.73 15.39
C GLY A 458 -6.58 3.91 16.66
N ILE A 459 -7.84 3.71 17.06
CA ILE A 459 -8.20 2.91 18.23
C ILE A 459 -8.44 1.47 17.79
N ASP A 460 -7.81 0.52 18.47
CA ASP A 460 -7.85 -0.90 18.10
C ASP A 460 -9.25 -1.50 18.24
N ILE A 461 -9.82 -1.95 17.12
CA ILE A 461 -11.15 -2.60 17.07
C ILE A 461 -11.16 -3.92 17.87
N GLU A 462 -10.04 -4.66 17.94
CA GLU A 462 -9.96 -5.90 18.72
C GLU A 462 -10.12 -5.66 20.22
N GLN A 463 -9.58 -4.57 20.76
CA GLN A 463 -9.69 -4.23 22.17
C GLN A 463 -11.13 -3.88 22.53
N GLN A 464 -11.85 -3.25 21.60
CA GLN A 464 -13.25 -2.90 21.80
C GLN A 464 -14.19 -4.10 21.74
N THR A 465 -13.97 -5.03 20.79
CA THR A 465 -14.77 -6.24 20.69
C THR A 465 -14.68 -7.08 21.97
N LYS A 466 -13.55 -7.03 22.66
CA LYS A 466 -13.34 -7.69 23.97
C LYS A 466 -13.97 -6.92 25.14
N GLN A 467 -14.10 -5.61 25.04
CA GLN A 467 -14.61 -4.74 26.10
C GLN A 467 -16.14 -4.59 26.06
N TYR A 468 -16.74 -4.74 24.87
CA TYR A 468 -18.18 -4.54 24.61
C TYR A 468 -18.87 -5.77 23.98
N GLY A 469 -18.19 -6.90 23.88
CA GLY A 469 -18.70 -8.16 23.31
C GLY A 469 -19.08 -9.23 24.35
N ASN A 470 -19.28 -8.82 25.61
CA ASN A 470 -19.82 -9.70 26.69
C ASN A 470 -21.24 -9.35 27.03
#